data_23705926639a5bcd40c8bf5ac368ae37
#
_entry.id   23705926639a5bcd40c8bf5ac368ae37
#
_cell.length_a   1.000
_cell.length_b   1.000
_cell.length_c   1.000
_cell.angle_alpha   90.00
_cell.angle_beta   90.00
_cell.angle_gamma   90.00
#
_symmetry.space_group_name_H-M   'P 1'
#
loop_
_entity.id
_entity.type
_entity.pdbx_description
1 polymer ?
#
loop_
_entity_poly.entity_id
_entity_poly.type
_entity_poly.pdbx_seq_one_letter_code
_entity_poly.pdbx_strand_id
1 'polypeptide(L)'
;MMRKVVPPIGDAKDDWWIISEVARRMGANWDYTKAEDIFEEIRKVTPSYAGITYERAEWSLIQWPCPTTNHPGTQYLHKDKFTRGLGLF
;
A
#
# COMPACT_ATOMS: atom_id res chain seq x y z
N MET A 1 4.61 11.17 -2.09
CA MET A 1 3.79 10.47 -1.05
C MET A 1 2.85 11.45 -0.39
N MET A 2 1.59 11.10 -0.13
CA MET A 2 0.67 11.95 0.64
C MET A 2 1.03 11.89 2.13
N ARG A 3 1.02 13.05 2.79
CA ARG A 3 1.29 13.19 4.22
C ARG A 3 0.04 13.66 4.94
N LYS A 4 -0.05 13.34 6.22
CA LYS A 4 -1.13 13.82 7.08
C LYS A 4 -1.06 15.34 7.19
N VAL A 5 -2.14 16.01 6.82
CA VAL A 5 -2.21 17.49 6.81
C VAL A 5 -2.76 18.02 8.12
N VAL A 6 -3.79 17.37 8.67
CA VAL A 6 -4.42 17.75 9.93
C VAL A 6 -4.55 16.52 10.84
N PRO A 7 -4.38 16.68 12.17
CA PRO A 7 -4.67 15.60 13.10
C PRO A 7 -6.18 15.36 13.19
N PRO A 8 -6.62 14.16 13.60
CA PRO A 8 -8.02 13.92 13.95
C PRO A 8 -8.49 14.89 15.04
N ILE A 9 -9.76 15.33 14.95
CA ILE A 9 -10.35 16.26 15.92
C ILE A 9 -10.93 15.47 17.09
N GLY A 10 -10.64 15.91 18.32
CA GLY A 10 -11.17 15.31 19.55
C GLY A 10 -10.79 13.82 19.67
N ASP A 11 -11.79 12.97 19.88
CA ASP A 11 -11.61 11.52 20.03
C ASP A 11 -11.58 10.74 18.71
N ALA A 12 -11.68 11.41 17.56
CA ALA A 12 -11.61 10.76 16.26
C ALA A 12 -10.26 10.04 16.08
N LYS A 13 -10.28 8.92 15.37
CA LYS A 13 -9.09 8.12 15.07
C LYS A 13 -8.94 7.96 13.56
N ASP A 14 -7.73 7.63 13.13
CA ASP A 14 -7.46 7.31 11.72
C ASP A 14 -8.21 6.01 11.34
N ASP A 15 -8.70 5.91 10.11
CA ASP A 15 -9.49 4.77 9.63
C ASP A 15 -8.76 3.43 9.80
N TRP A 16 -7.46 3.38 9.50
CA TRP A 16 -6.66 2.19 9.66
C TRP A 16 -6.61 1.73 11.14
N TRP A 17 -6.57 2.69 12.08
CA TRP A 17 -6.59 2.39 13.52
C TRP A 17 -7.94 1.81 13.94
N ILE A 18 -9.05 2.39 13.48
CA ILE A 18 -10.40 1.90 13.76
C ILE A 18 -10.58 0.47 13.27
N ILE A 19 -10.16 0.21 12.02
CA ILE A 19 -10.24 -1.12 11.42
C ILE A 19 -9.38 -2.13 12.20
N SER A 20 -8.17 -1.74 12.60
CA SER A 20 -7.28 -2.58 13.40
C SER A 20 -7.87 -2.89 14.78
N GLU A 21 -8.55 -1.94 15.41
CA GLU A 21 -9.24 -2.17 16.69
C GLU A 21 -10.40 -3.16 16.57
N VAL A 22 -11.20 -3.05 15.51
CA VAL A 22 -12.27 -4.02 15.23
C VAL A 22 -11.68 -5.42 15.00
N ALA A 23 -10.65 -5.52 14.18
CA ALA A 23 -9.97 -6.79 13.89
C ALA A 23 -9.40 -7.44 15.16
N ARG A 24 -8.73 -6.67 16.02
CA ARG A 24 -8.19 -7.15 17.32
C ARG A 24 -9.30 -7.70 18.22
N ARG A 25 -10.42 -6.99 18.32
CA ARG A 25 -11.59 -7.46 19.10
C ARG A 25 -12.24 -8.72 18.51
N MET A 26 -12.05 -8.97 17.21
CA MET A 26 -12.45 -10.20 16.56
C MET A 26 -11.41 -11.32 16.68
N GLY A 27 -10.29 -11.09 17.37
CA GLY A 27 -9.24 -12.09 17.61
C GLY A 27 -8.07 -12.05 16.63
N ALA A 28 -7.99 -11.03 15.74
CA ALA A 28 -6.83 -10.85 14.88
C ALA A 28 -5.63 -10.29 15.66
N ASN A 29 -4.45 -10.76 15.33
CA ASN A 29 -3.19 -10.36 15.98
C ASN A 29 -2.53 -9.21 15.19
N TRP A 30 -3.19 -8.06 15.12
CA TRP A 30 -2.75 -6.90 14.36
C TRP A 30 -2.14 -5.82 15.28
N ASP A 31 -0.81 -5.74 15.29
CA ASP A 31 -0.04 -4.84 16.17
C ASP A 31 0.53 -3.63 15.41
N TYR A 32 -0.20 -3.15 14.40
CA TYR A 32 0.21 -1.98 13.62
C TYR A 32 0.25 -0.72 14.48
N THR A 33 1.33 0.04 14.37
CA THR A 33 1.55 1.31 15.06
C THR A 33 1.43 2.51 14.14
N LYS A 34 1.59 2.30 12.83
CA LYS A 34 1.54 3.32 11.78
C LYS A 34 1.11 2.70 10.45
N ALA A 35 0.63 3.54 9.54
CA ALA A 35 0.19 3.10 8.21
C ALA A 35 1.30 2.41 7.40
N GLU A 36 2.56 2.75 7.65
CA GLU A 36 3.72 2.10 7.02
C GLU A 36 3.80 0.60 7.37
N ASP A 37 3.49 0.21 8.61
CA ASP A 37 3.50 -1.20 9.02
C ASP A 37 2.51 -2.03 8.18
N ILE A 38 1.33 -1.47 7.94
CA ILE A 38 0.31 -2.08 7.08
C ILE A 38 0.80 -2.19 5.64
N PHE A 39 1.44 -1.14 5.14
CA PHE A 39 1.97 -1.15 3.78
C PHE A 39 3.10 -2.16 3.61
N GLU A 40 3.95 -2.33 4.62
CA GLU A 40 4.98 -3.37 4.62
C GLU A 40 4.39 -4.79 4.56
N GLU A 41 3.23 -5.03 5.19
CA GLU A 41 2.52 -6.30 5.05
C GLU A 41 1.92 -6.45 3.65
N ILE A 42 1.29 -5.41 3.09
CA ILE A 42 0.79 -5.41 1.71
C ILE A 42 1.91 -5.80 0.74
N ARG A 43 3.11 -5.25 0.90
CA ARG A 43 4.29 -5.57 0.07
C ARG A 43 4.69 -7.05 0.15
N LYS A 44 4.57 -7.66 1.33
CA LYS A 44 4.91 -9.09 1.54
C LYS A 44 3.91 -10.02 0.88
N VAL A 45 2.62 -9.66 0.89
CA VAL A 45 1.55 -10.54 0.37
C VAL A 45 1.14 -10.21 -1.07
N THR A 46 1.61 -9.08 -1.62
CA THR A 46 1.25 -8.63 -2.97
C THR A 46 2.50 -8.36 -3.79
N PRO A 47 2.97 -9.33 -4.61
CA PRO A 47 4.23 -9.21 -5.35
C PRO A 47 4.36 -7.95 -6.20
N SER A 48 3.26 -7.45 -6.77
CA SER A 48 3.27 -6.24 -7.59
C SER A 48 3.57 -4.94 -6.83
N TYR A 49 3.49 -4.96 -5.49
CA TYR A 49 3.86 -3.85 -4.61
C TYR A 49 5.24 -4.03 -3.96
N ALA A 50 5.86 -5.20 -4.05
CA ALA A 50 7.06 -5.56 -3.28
C ALA A 50 8.22 -4.57 -3.42
N GLY A 51 8.36 -3.92 -4.57
CA GLY A 51 9.40 -2.92 -4.83
C GLY A 51 9.09 -1.50 -4.39
N ILE A 52 7.87 -1.20 -3.94
CA ILE A 52 7.48 0.13 -3.49
C ILE A 52 7.71 0.23 -1.99
N THR A 53 8.74 0.94 -1.55
CA THR A 53 8.98 1.24 -0.14
C THR A 53 8.56 2.67 0.18
N TYR A 54 8.29 2.97 1.45
CA TYR A 54 8.06 4.35 1.90
C TYR A 54 9.25 5.25 1.57
N GLU A 55 10.47 4.77 1.79
CA GLU A 55 11.69 5.49 1.44
C GLU A 55 11.74 5.83 -0.06
N ARG A 56 11.53 4.84 -0.94
CA ARG A 56 11.51 5.09 -2.39
C ARG A 56 10.38 6.02 -2.80
N ALA A 57 9.19 5.87 -2.21
CA ALA A 57 8.04 6.73 -2.50
C ALA A 57 8.22 8.17 -2.02
N GLU A 58 9.12 8.43 -1.09
CA GLU A 58 9.45 9.79 -0.63
C GLU A 58 10.29 10.55 -1.64
N TRP A 59 11.25 9.86 -2.27
CA TRP A 59 12.23 10.48 -3.16
C TRP A 59 11.95 10.29 -4.65
N SER A 60 11.01 9.41 -4.99
CA SER A 60 10.71 9.05 -6.38
C SER A 60 9.23 8.87 -6.63
N LEU A 61 8.79 9.25 -7.83
CA LEU A 61 7.44 8.93 -8.32
C LEU A 61 7.41 7.49 -8.86
N ILE A 62 7.23 6.54 -7.97
CA ILE A 62 7.16 5.13 -8.34
C ILE A 62 5.72 4.75 -8.64
N GLN A 63 5.48 4.28 -9.85
CA GLN A 63 4.17 3.84 -10.30
C GLN A 63 4.05 2.31 -10.22
N TRP A 64 2.92 1.86 -9.72
CA TRP A 64 2.54 0.45 -9.70
C TRP A 64 2.24 -0.07 -11.12
N PRO A 65 2.52 -1.35 -11.41
CA PRO A 65 3.23 -2.36 -10.61
C PRO A 65 4.73 -2.12 -10.51
N CYS A 66 5.30 -2.51 -9.37
CA CYS A 66 6.73 -2.41 -9.10
C CYS A 66 7.16 -3.62 -8.23
N PRO A 67 7.50 -4.76 -8.86
CA PRO A 67 7.68 -6.03 -8.15
C PRO A 67 9.01 -6.16 -7.39
N THR A 68 10.01 -5.33 -7.70
CA THR A 68 11.31 -5.39 -7.03
C THR A 68 11.83 -3.98 -6.72
N THR A 69 12.72 -3.87 -5.75
CA THR A 69 13.34 -2.58 -5.36
C THR A 69 14.19 -1.96 -6.46
N ASN A 70 14.67 -2.75 -7.42
CA ASN A 70 15.43 -2.27 -8.59
C ASN A 70 14.52 -1.92 -9.78
N HIS A 71 13.23 -2.24 -9.71
CA HIS A 71 12.29 -1.93 -10.79
C HIS A 71 11.96 -0.44 -10.80
N PRO A 72 11.99 0.24 -11.97
CA PRO A 72 11.77 1.70 -12.05
C PRO A 72 10.32 2.13 -11.82
N GLY A 73 9.40 1.18 -11.64
CA GLY A 73 7.96 1.42 -11.70
C GLY A 73 7.41 1.24 -13.12
N THR A 74 6.11 1.31 -13.26
CA THR A 74 5.40 1.08 -14.54
C THR A 74 4.68 2.36 -14.97
N GLN A 75 5.19 3.04 -15.98
CA GLN A 75 4.62 4.30 -16.48
C GLN A 75 3.29 4.11 -17.22
N TYR A 76 3.14 2.99 -17.94
CA TYR A 76 1.97 2.67 -18.75
C TYR A 76 1.47 1.28 -18.40
N LEU A 77 0.26 1.20 -17.87
CA LEU A 77 -0.41 -0.09 -17.63
C LEU A 77 -0.86 -0.72 -18.94
N HIS A 78 -0.70 -2.03 -19.04
CA HIS A 78 -1.23 -2.83 -20.14
C HIS A 78 -0.77 -2.33 -21.52
N LYS A 79 0.50 -1.90 -21.63
CA LYS A 79 1.06 -1.31 -22.86
C LYS A 79 0.82 -2.18 -24.11
N ASP A 80 1.02 -3.49 -23.99
CA ASP A 80 0.93 -4.42 -25.12
C ASP A 80 -0.23 -5.42 -24.95
N LYS A 81 -0.53 -5.81 -23.70
CA LYS A 81 -1.59 -6.78 -23.37
C LYS A 81 -1.99 -6.66 -21.90
N PHE A 82 -3.18 -7.13 -21.56
CA PHE A 82 -3.59 -7.31 -20.16
C PHE A 82 -2.86 -8.50 -19.54
N THR A 83 -2.85 -8.58 -18.20
CA THR A 83 -2.17 -9.65 -17.45
C THR A 83 -2.60 -11.06 -17.89
N ARG A 84 -3.86 -11.21 -18.34
CA ARG A 84 -4.43 -12.47 -18.83
C ARG A 84 -4.48 -12.56 -20.38
N GLY A 85 -3.75 -11.72 -21.10
CA GLY A 85 -3.77 -11.65 -22.55
C GLY A 85 -4.72 -10.57 -23.07
N LEU A 86 -5.76 -10.94 -23.82
CA LEU A 86 -6.77 -10.00 -24.31
C LEU A 86 -7.77 -9.63 -23.20
N GLY A 87 -8.46 -8.49 -23.36
CA GLY A 87 -9.53 -8.09 -22.45
C GLY A 87 -10.66 -9.13 -22.44
N LEU A 88 -11.22 -9.36 -21.26
CA LEU A 88 -12.39 -10.21 -21.07
C LEU A 88 -13.62 -9.30 -20.94
N PHE A 89 -14.66 -9.63 -21.66
CA PHE A 89 -15.98 -8.99 -21.59
C PHE A 89 -16.94 -9.83 -20.76
#